data_9d010ae3f3d0c17451d8b4b1707947d1
#
_entry.id   9d010ae3f3d0c17451d8b4b1707947d1
#
_cell.length_a   1.000
_cell.length_b   1.000
_cell.length_c   1.000
_cell.angle_alpha   90.00
_cell.angle_beta   90.00
_cell.angle_gamma   90.00
#
_symmetry.space_group_name_H-M   'P 1'
#
loop_
_entity.id
_entity.type
_entity.pdbx_description
1 polymer ?
#
loop_
_entity_poly.entity_id
_entity_poly.type
_entity_poly.pdbx_seq_one_letter_code
_entity_poly.pdbx_strand_id
1 'polypeptide(L)'
;MRNYIYIIMCSLLVVLCSQKVLSADRNAVYAPADSVLVERLLRESKALKASDNKVIFFARRLIGKPYVAHTLEVADPERLVVNTRQLDCTTLVENVTALALCSAKKKY
;
A
#
# COMPACT_ATOMS: atom_id res chain seq x y z
N MET A 1 25.10 6.67 36.84
CA MET A 1 23.88 7.46 36.60
C MET A 1 23.76 8.02 35.18
N ARG A 2 24.82 8.52 34.58
CA ARG A 2 24.76 9.14 33.23
C ARG A 2 24.39 8.18 32.12
N ASN A 3 24.74 6.90 32.21
CA ASN A 3 24.46 5.89 31.19
C ASN A 3 23.01 5.41 31.18
N TYR A 4 22.31 5.46 32.30
CA TYR A 4 20.89 5.08 32.39
C TYR A 4 19.97 6.10 31.70
N ILE A 5 20.34 7.38 31.74
CA ILE A 5 19.56 8.45 31.09
C ILE A 5 19.59 8.29 29.57
N TYR A 6 20.72 7.89 28.98
CA TYR A 6 20.84 7.65 27.54
C TYR A 6 20.05 6.41 27.10
N ILE A 7 20.03 5.36 27.91
CA ILE A 7 19.25 4.13 27.63
C ILE A 7 17.75 4.45 27.67
N ILE A 8 17.30 5.22 28.66
CA ILE A 8 15.90 5.64 28.77
C ILE A 8 15.51 6.57 27.63
N MET A 9 16.34 7.51 27.25
CA MET A 9 16.09 8.41 26.10
C MET A 9 16.05 7.65 24.77
N CYS A 10 16.96 6.69 24.54
CA CYS A 10 16.94 5.86 23.34
C CYS A 10 15.70 4.97 23.26
N SER A 11 15.26 4.39 24.38
CA SER A 11 14.03 3.58 24.43
C SER A 11 12.77 4.43 24.19
N LEU A 12 12.72 5.65 24.70
CA LEU A 12 11.61 6.59 24.46
C LEU A 12 11.53 7.02 22.97
N LEU A 13 12.68 7.24 22.33
CA LEU A 13 12.77 7.59 20.90
C LEU A 13 12.30 6.44 20.01
N VAL A 14 12.61 5.20 20.35
CA VAL A 14 12.16 4.01 19.61
C VAL A 14 10.63 3.84 19.72
N VAL A 15 10.06 4.08 20.90
CA VAL A 15 8.60 4.01 21.12
C VAL A 15 7.88 5.12 20.35
N LEU A 16 8.42 6.33 20.29
CA LEU A 16 7.86 7.44 19.53
C LEU A 16 7.94 7.22 18.01
N CYS A 17 8.99 6.58 17.51
CA CYS A 17 9.10 6.19 16.10
C CYS A 17 8.07 5.11 15.71
N SER A 18 7.79 4.17 16.60
CA SER A 18 6.79 3.11 16.37
C SER A 18 5.37 3.67 16.29
N GLN A 19 5.05 4.72 17.03
CA GLN A 19 3.72 5.34 16.99
C GLN A 19 3.44 6.09 15.68
N LYS A 20 4.45 6.62 15.00
CA LYS A 20 4.27 7.31 13.70
C LYS A 20 3.94 6.33 12.56
N VAL A 21 4.45 5.12 12.60
CA VAL A 21 4.14 4.08 11.61
C VAL A 21 2.70 3.57 11.78
N LEU A 22 2.21 3.40 13.01
CA LEU A 22 0.82 3.01 13.27
C LEU A 22 -0.20 4.12 12.93
N SER A 23 0.21 5.39 12.97
CA SER A 23 -0.67 6.53 12.68
C SER A 23 -0.97 6.71 11.19
N ALA A 24 -0.07 6.32 10.31
CA ALA A 24 -0.26 6.41 8.86
C ALA A 24 -1.36 5.48 8.34
N ASP A 25 -1.53 4.32 8.97
CA ASP A 25 -2.50 3.30 8.57
C ASP A 25 -3.96 3.66 8.90
N ARG A 26 -4.17 4.58 9.87
CA ARG A 26 -5.52 4.99 10.30
C ARG A 26 -6.21 5.97 9.36
N ASN A 27 -5.49 6.52 8.40
CA ASN A 27 -6.03 7.57 7.52
C ASN A 27 -6.40 7.07 6.12
N ALA A 28 -6.11 5.82 5.80
CA ALA A 28 -6.50 5.23 4.52
C ALA A 28 -7.93 4.69 4.57
N VAL A 29 -8.68 4.93 3.49
CA VAL A 29 -10.04 4.40 3.29
C VAL A 29 -9.96 3.27 2.28
N TYR A 30 -10.35 2.08 2.67
CA TYR A 30 -10.40 0.90 1.80
C TYR A 30 -11.42 -0.12 2.31
N ALA A 31 -11.92 -0.96 1.43
CA ALA A 31 -12.76 -2.09 1.81
C ALA A 31 -11.89 -3.32 2.14
N PRO A 32 -12.37 -4.26 2.98
CA PRO A 32 -11.65 -5.51 3.24
C PRO A 32 -11.26 -6.29 1.98
N ALA A 33 -12.10 -6.25 0.95
CA ALA A 33 -11.82 -6.88 -0.34
C ALA A 33 -10.61 -6.28 -1.06
N ASP A 34 -10.33 -4.98 -0.88
CA ASP A 34 -9.17 -4.31 -1.45
C ASP A 34 -7.88 -4.83 -0.83
N SER A 35 -7.83 -4.94 0.50
CA SER A 35 -6.66 -5.45 1.20
C SER A 35 -6.38 -6.92 0.85
N VAL A 36 -7.41 -7.75 0.80
CA VAL A 36 -7.29 -9.17 0.40
C VAL A 36 -6.74 -9.31 -1.03
N LEU A 37 -7.23 -8.49 -1.96
CA LEU A 37 -6.74 -8.52 -3.33
C LEU A 37 -5.27 -8.06 -3.42
N VAL A 38 -4.93 -6.95 -2.78
CA VAL A 38 -3.55 -6.41 -2.77
C VAL A 38 -2.57 -7.44 -2.19
N GLU A 39 -2.87 -8.03 -1.04
CA GLU A 39 -2.03 -9.06 -0.43
C GLU A 39 -1.85 -10.27 -1.32
N ARG A 40 -2.93 -10.74 -1.96
CA ARG A 40 -2.87 -11.87 -2.90
C ARG A 40 -1.98 -11.55 -4.09
N LEU A 41 -2.16 -10.39 -4.72
CA LEU A 41 -1.37 -9.98 -5.89
C LEU A 41 0.11 -9.83 -5.56
N LEU A 42 0.45 -9.23 -4.42
CA LEU A 42 1.83 -9.12 -3.96
C LEU A 42 2.45 -10.49 -3.67
N ARG A 43 1.69 -11.42 -3.11
CA ARG A 43 2.13 -12.80 -2.87
C ARG A 43 2.39 -13.53 -4.18
N GLU A 44 1.49 -13.45 -5.14
CA GLU A 44 1.65 -14.05 -6.46
C GLU A 44 2.84 -13.46 -7.22
N SER A 45 3.12 -12.17 -7.06
CA SER A 45 4.25 -11.50 -7.71
C SER A 45 5.62 -12.01 -7.26
N LYS A 46 5.71 -12.70 -6.13
CA LYS A 46 6.97 -13.30 -5.66
C LYS A 46 7.50 -14.41 -6.57
N ALA A 47 6.63 -15.04 -7.35
CA ALA A 47 7.00 -16.05 -8.33
C ALA A 47 7.54 -15.47 -9.65
N LEU A 48 7.46 -14.16 -9.85
CA LEU A 48 7.96 -13.50 -11.05
C LEU A 48 9.49 -13.54 -11.12
N LYS A 49 10.00 -13.77 -12.32
CA LYS A 49 11.42 -13.69 -12.63
C LYS A 49 11.85 -12.21 -12.77
N ALA A 50 13.15 -11.94 -12.68
CA ALA A 50 13.69 -10.61 -12.88
C ALA A 50 13.41 -10.03 -14.27
N SER A 51 13.26 -10.90 -15.28
CA SER A 51 12.92 -10.53 -16.66
C SER A 51 11.43 -10.23 -16.88
N ASP A 52 10.56 -10.58 -15.92
CA ASP A 52 9.13 -10.40 -16.06
C ASP A 52 8.72 -8.94 -15.84
N ASN A 53 7.80 -8.46 -16.66
CA ASN A 53 7.28 -7.10 -16.53
C ASN A 53 6.20 -7.05 -15.45
N LYS A 54 6.54 -6.47 -14.31
CA LYS A 54 5.63 -6.36 -13.16
C LYS A 54 4.41 -5.50 -13.44
N VAL A 55 4.57 -4.43 -14.20
CA VAL A 55 3.45 -3.55 -14.59
C VAL A 55 2.41 -4.34 -15.40
N ILE A 56 2.86 -5.08 -16.41
CA ILE A 56 1.98 -5.93 -17.22
C ILE A 56 1.32 -7.01 -16.37
N PHE A 57 2.09 -7.63 -15.46
CA PHE A 57 1.55 -8.64 -14.57
C PHE A 57 0.37 -8.12 -13.75
N PHE A 58 0.53 -6.99 -13.05
CA PHE A 58 -0.53 -6.42 -12.23
C PHE A 58 -1.68 -5.87 -13.06
N ALA A 59 -1.39 -5.21 -14.20
CA ALA A 59 -2.43 -4.69 -15.07
C ALA A 59 -3.37 -5.81 -15.57
N ARG A 60 -2.84 -6.94 -15.97
CA ARG A 60 -3.63 -8.10 -16.42
C ARG A 60 -4.54 -8.67 -15.32
N ARG A 61 -4.12 -8.59 -14.05
CA ARG A 61 -4.91 -9.07 -12.91
C ARG A 61 -6.10 -8.17 -12.56
N LEU A 62 -6.10 -6.93 -13.08
CA LEU A 62 -7.17 -5.96 -12.88
C LEU A 62 -8.15 -5.89 -14.07
N ILE A 63 -7.93 -6.69 -15.12
CA ILE A 63 -8.87 -6.81 -16.24
C ILE A 63 -10.21 -7.32 -15.72
N GLY A 64 -11.31 -6.74 -16.24
CA GLY A 64 -12.67 -7.10 -15.87
C GLY A 64 -13.25 -6.32 -14.70
N LYS A 65 -12.48 -5.42 -14.09
CA LYS A 65 -13.02 -4.48 -13.09
C LYS A 65 -13.90 -3.44 -13.77
N PRO A 66 -15.07 -3.09 -13.18
CA PRO A 66 -15.95 -2.08 -13.76
C PRO A 66 -15.27 -0.71 -13.81
N TYR A 67 -15.50 0.01 -14.90
CA TYR A 67 -15.04 1.39 -15.05
C TYR A 67 -15.95 2.34 -14.27
N VAL A 68 -15.41 3.00 -13.26
CA VAL A 68 -16.12 4.00 -12.46
C VAL A 68 -15.19 5.17 -12.18
N ALA A 69 -15.58 6.36 -12.58
CA ALA A 69 -14.84 7.59 -12.30
C ALA A 69 -15.13 8.11 -10.87
N HIS A 70 -14.27 8.99 -10.38
CA HIS A 70 -14.44 9.71 -9.10
C HIS A 70 -14.53 8.82 -7.85
N THR A 71 -13.89 7.65 -7.85
CA THR A 71 -13.92 6.73 -6.72
C THR A 71 -13.04 7.15 -5.54
N LEU A 72 -12.17 8.15 -5.74
CA LEU A 72 -11.28 8.68 -4.68
C LEU A 72 -11.89 9.85 -3.90
N GLU A 73 -12.98 10.43 -4.37
CA GLU A 73 -13.65 11.60 -3.77
C GLU A 73 -14.70 11.16 -2.74
N VAL A 74 -14.29 10.40 -1.73
CA VAL A 74 -15.22 9.76 -0.78
C VAL A 74 -15.18 10.34 0.63
N ALA A 75 -14.29 11.28 0.91
CA ALA A 75 -14.14 11.83 2.26
C ALA A 75 -13.75 13.31 2.23
N ASP A 76 -14.30 14.06 3.18
CA ASP A 76 -13.89 15.41 3.51
C ASP A 76 -13.53 15.45 5.01
N PRO A 77 -12.29 15.78 5.40
CA PRO A 77 -11.15 16.12 4.54
C PRO A 77 -10.64 14.95 3.69
N GLU A 78 -9.93 15.27 2.60
CA GLU A 78 -9.36 14.30 1.69
C GLU A 78 -8.46 13.29 2.40
N ARG A 79 -8.60 12.02 2.06
CA ARG A 79 -7.83 10.89 2.61
C ARG A 79 -7.28 10.03 1.50
N LEU A 80 -6.26 9.25 1.83
CA LEU A 80 -5.80 8.19 0.93
C LEU A 80 -6.91 7.15 0.76
N VAL A 81 -7.35 6.95 -0.47
CA VAL A 81 -8.36 5.94 -0.82
C VAL A 81 -7.73 4.84 -1.66
N VAL A 82 -7.95 3.61 -1.28
CA VAL A 82 -7.56 2.43 -2.07
C VAL A 82 -8.84 1.74 -2.52
N ASN A 83 -9.12 1.77 -3.83
CA ASN A 83 -10.25 1.09 -4.44
C ASN A 83 -9.76 0.27 -5.63
N THR A 84 -9.71 -1.03 -5.47
CA THR A 84 -9.33 -2.00 -6.51
C THR A 84 -10.53 -2.65 -7.18
N ARG A 85 -11.72 -2.35 -6.71
CA ARG A 85 -12.99 -2.96 -7.18
C ARG A 85 -13.58 -2.21 -8.37
N GLN A 86 -13.30 -0.92 -8.46
CA GLN A 86 -13.80 0.00 -9.49
C GLN A 86 -12.66 0.92 -9.90
N LEU A 87 -12.34 0.97 -11.17
CA LEU A 87 -11.17 1.66 -11.68
C LEU A 87 -11.54 2.55 -12.86
N ASP A 88 -10.90 3.70 -12.98
CA ASP A 88 -10.79 4.47 -14.20
C ASP A 88 -9.36 4.40 -14.77
N CYS A 89 -9.08 5.12 -15.85
CA CYS A 89 -7.74 5.09 -16.46
C CYS A 89 -6.65 5.58 -15.49
N THR A 90 -6.91 6.60 -14.70
CA THR A 90 -5.95 7.18 -13.75
C THR A 90 -5.71 6.23 -12.57
N THR A 91 -6.77 5.77 -11.93
CA THR A 91 -6.66 4.88 -10.76
C THR A 91 -6.11 3.50 -11.12
N LEU A 92 -6.35 3.01 -12.35
CA LEU A 92 -5.69 1.81 -12.85
C LEU A 92 -4.16 1.98 -12.87
N VAL A 93 -3.67 3.07 -13.46
CA VAL A 93 -2.23 3.37 -13.53
C VAL A 93 -1.64 3.53 -12.14
N GLU A 94 -2.30 4.24 -11.26
CA GLU A 94 -1.85 4.45 -9.88
C GLU A 94 -1.74 3.13 -9.10
N ASN A 95 -2.77 2.29 -9.14
CA ASN A 95 -2.78 1.00 -8.45
C ASN A 95 -1.69 0.05 -9.01
N VAL A 96 -1.57 -0.04 -10.33
CA VAL A 96 -0.56 -0.90 -10.98
C VAL A 96 0.85 -0.43 -10.65
N THR A 97 1.10 0.88 -10.68
CA THR A 97 2.40 1.47 -10.35
C THR A 97 2.76 1.22 -8.89
N ALA A 98 1.83 1.44 -7.98
CA ALA A 98 2.03 1.18 -6.55
C ALA A 98 2.36 -0.29 -6.28
N LEU A 99 1.61 -1.22 -6.87
CA LEU A 99 1.85 -2.66 -6.73
C LEU A 99 3.23 -3.06 -7.30
N ALA A 100 3.59 -2.55 -8.46
CA ALA A 100 4.89 -2.82 -9.08
C ALA A 100 6.05 -2.31 -8.20
N LEU A 101 5.93 -1.12 -7.64
CA LEU A 101 6.94 -0.54 -6.73
C LEU A 101 7.01 -1.33 -5.42
N CYS A 102 5.89 -1.71 -4.84
CA CYS A 102 5.84 -2.53 -3.63
C CYS A 102 6.49 -3.90 -3.85
N SER A 103 6.20 -4.56 -4.97
CA SER A 103 6.76 -5.87 -5.30
C SER A 103 8.27 -5.84 -5.57
N ALA A 104 8.81 -4.68 -5.93
CA ALA A 104 10.25 -4.49 -6.13
C ALA A 104 11.04 -4.40 -4.81
N LYS A 105 10.39 -4.02 -3.71
CA LYS A 105 11.03 -3.95 -2.39
C LYS A 105 11.13 -5.36 -1.81
N LYS A 106 12.34 -5.88 -1.65
CA LYS A 106 12.62 -7.25 -1.18
C LYS A 106 12.34 -7.51 0.31
N LYS A 107 11.71 -6.57 1.03
CA LYS A 107 11.43 -6.71 2.48
C LYS A 107 9.95 -6.56 2.74
N TYR A 108 9.33 -7.67 3.00
CA TYR A 108 8.06 -7.75 3.73
C TYR A 108 8.25 -8.73 4.87
#